data_33810c74e73fa2c2bbe3fe91976daaf6
#
_entry.id   33810c74e73fa2c2bbe3fe91976daaf6
#
_cell.length_a   1.000
_cell.length_b   1.000
_cell.length_c   1.000
_cell.angle_alpha   90.00
_cell.angle_beta   90.00
_cell.angle_gamma   90.00
#
_symmetry.space_group_name_H-M   'P 1'
#
loop_
_entity.id
_entity.type
_entity.pdbx_description
1 polymer ?
#
loop_
_entity_poly.entity_id
_entity_poly.type
_entity_poly.pdbx_seq_one_letter_code
_entity_poly.pdbx_strand_id
1 'polypeptide(L)'
;NNPTYRVTKESEVPGTIVYQMDDDDLSRILSNIRNARNLGDFVIAAAHIHQSRSILETQHLSTRPPEFYVDLAHQAIDAGADAFVGTGVQTLRGIEIYKGKPIFYGLGEFFREAQWELELMMGNADWSPDRRMQRFARNFGGNTQSLESLVAISHYKDGLLTEVRLYPTELGSDGPDSRLGIPRIAKPDDAQRILERVERLSDEWGTDIDIEGSVGIIRVN
;
A
#
# COMPACT_ATOMS: atom_id res chain seq x y z
N ASN A 1 -11.09 21.10 4.87
CA ASN A 1 -11.75 21.37 3.58
C ASN A 1 -13.02 20.55 3.52
N ASN A 2 -14.16 21.21 3.28
CA ASN A 2 -15.42 20.52 3.08
C ASN A 2 -15.51 19.99 1.64
N PRO A 3 -15.95 18.74 1.42
CA PRO A 3 -16.12 18.22 0.07
C PRO A 3 -17.20 19.04 -0.66
N THR A 4 -16.95 19.37 -1.91
CA THR A 4 -17.93 19.97 -2.80
C THR A 4 -18.48 18.91 -3.75
N TYR A 5 -19.78 18.89 -3.94
CA TYR A 5 -20.46 17.95 -4.83
C TYR A 5 -21.00 18.70 -6.05
N ARG A 6 -20.87 18.09 -7.22
CA ARG A 6 -21.49 18.58 -8.45
C ARG A 6 -22.15 17.45 -9.22
N VAL A 7 -23.04 17.80 -10.11
CA VAL A 7 -23.63 16.83 -11.04
C VAL A 7 -22.53 16.33 -11.99
N THR A 8 -22.46 15.01 -12.18
CA THR A 8 -21.52 14.35 -13.08
C THR A 8 -21.81 14.77 -14.53
N LYS A 9 -20.77 15.04 -15.31
CA LYS A 9 -20.89 15.23 -16.76
C LYS A 9 -21.11 13.87 -17.43
N GLU A 10 -21.64 13.86 -18.63
CA GLU A 10 -21.99 12.63 -19.36
C GLU A 10 -20.79 11.68 -19.60
N SER A 11 -19.57 12.23 -19.62
CA SER A 11 -18.31 11.48 -19.78
C SER A 11 -17.67 11.01 -18.45
N GLU A 12 -18.25 11.35 -17.32
CA GLU A 12 -17.68 11.06 -16.00
C GLU A 12 -18.40 9.87 -15.33
N VAL A 13 -17.64 9.06 -14.62
CA VAL A 13 -18.21 7.97 -13.80
C VAL A 13 -18.81 8.56 -12.53
N PRO A 14 -20.11 8.32 -12.24
CA PRO A 14 -20.73 8.79 -11.02
C PRO A 14 -20.02 8.25 -9.78
N GLY A 15 -19.84 9.11 -8.78
CA GLY A 15 -19.16 8.73 -7.53
C GLY A 15 -17.63 8.84 -7.58
N THR A 16 -17.04 9.31 -8.68
CA THR A 16 -15.60 9.63 -8.75
C THR A 16 -15.28 10.78 -7.80
N ILE A 17 -14.21 10.64 -7.04
CA ILE A 17 -13.67 11.69 -6.18
C ILE A 17 -12.48 12.33 -6.89
N VAL A 18 -12.54 13.64 -7.06
CA VAL A 18 -11.42 14.44 -7.55
C VAL A 18 -10.78 15.15 -6.36
N TYR A 19 -9.50 14.89 -6.16
CA TYR A 19 -8.71 15.59 -5.15
C TYR A 19 -7.86 16.67 -5.80
N GLN A 20 -7.71 17.77 -5.11
CA GLN A 20 -6.79 18.83 -5.49
C GLN A 20 -5.78 19.04 -4.37
N MET A 21 -4.50 18.95 -4.70
CA MET A 21 -3.42 19.29 -3.78
C MET A 21 -3.39 20.83 -3.59
N ASP A 22 -3.08 21.25 -2.39
CA ASP A 22 -2.79 22.65 -2.12
C ASP A 22 -1.39 22.97 -2.65
N ASP A 23 -1.28 24.00 -3.48
CA ASP A 23 -0.04 24.35 -4.19
C ASP A 23 1.09 24.78 -3.23
N ASP A 24 0.74 25.48 -2.14
CA ASP A 24 1.71 25.94 -1.14
C ASP A 24 2.23 24.75 -0.33
N ASP A 25 1.34 23.82 0.07
CA ASP A 25 1.73 22.63 0.78
C ASP A 25 2.60 21.72 -0.09
N LEU A 26 2.21 21.50 -1.36
CA LEU A 26 3.00 20.73 -2.31
C LEU A 26 4.39 21.35 -2.51
N SER A 27 4.46 22.66 -2.74
CA SER A 27 5.74 23.38 -2.90
C SER A 27 6.65 23.21 -1.70
N ARG A 28 6.11 23.28 -0.47
CA ARG A 28 6.88 23.04 0.77
C ARG A 28 7.39 21.61 0.87
N ILE A 29 6.55 20.63 0.56
CA ILE A 29 6.94 19.21 0.55
C ILE A 29 8.11 18.98 -0.41
N LEU A 30 7.96 19.42 -1.66
CA LEU A 30 9.00 19.24 -2.68
C LEU A 30 10.29 20.01 -2.35
N SER A 31 10.20 21.18 -1.73
CA SER A 31 11.38 21.91 -1.26
C SER A 31 12.11 21.16 -0.15
N ASN A 32 11.38 20.54 0.77
CA ASN A 32 11.98 19.71 1.83
C ASN A 32 12.69 18.48 1.25
N ILE A 33 12.12 17.83 0.23
CA ILE A 33 12.75 16.69 -0.45
C ILE A 33 14.06 17.13 -1.11
N ARG A 34 14.03 18.27 -1.84
CA ARG A 34 15.27 18.84 -2.45
C ARG A 34 16.33 19.15 -1.41
N ASN A 35 15.94 19.71 -0.28
CA ASN A 35 16.88 20.04 0.81
C ASN A 35 17.44 18.78 1.47
N ALA A 36 16.66 17.69 1.59
CA ALA A 36 17.10 16.42 2.16
C ALA A 36 18.28 15.82 1.38
N ARG A 37 18.37 16.05 0.06
CA ARG A 37 19.54 15.63 -0.76
C ARG A 37 20.86 16.24 -0.32
N ASN A 38 20.83 17.40 0.34
CA ASN A 38 22.02 18.05 0.88
C ASN A 38 22.42 17.50 2.27
N LEU A 39 21.57 16.69 2.89
CA LEU A 39 21.71 16.18 4.24
C LEU A 39 21.96 14.67 4.30
N GLY A 40 21.69 13.94 3.21
CA GLY A 40 21.82 12.50 3.18
C GLY A 40 22.13 11.96 1.78
N ASP A 41 22.77 10.81 1.75
CA ASP A 41 23.14 10.12 0.50
C ASP A 41 21.94 9.41 -0.15
N PHE A 42 20.89 9.13 0.63
CA PHE A 42 19.67 8.46 0.19
C PHE A 42 18.43 9.12 0.81
N VAL A 43 17.47 9.46 -0.02
CA VAL A 43 16.24 10.17 0.40
C VAL A 43 15.02 9.31 0.12
N ILE A 44 14.27 9.00 1.16
CA ILE A 44 12.95 8.34 1.05
C ILE A 44 11.87 9.38 1.32
N ALA A 45 10.97 9.58 0.36
CA ALA A 45 9.74 10.31 0.58
C ALA A 45 8.65 9.33 1.02
N ALA A 46 7.93 9.64 2.11
CA ALA A 46 6.85 8.81 2.59
C ALA A 46 5.57 9.63 2.77
N ALA A 47 4.42 9.04 2.42
CA ALA A 47 3.12 9.68 2.63
C ALA A 47 2.11 8.69 3.18
N HIS A 48 1.32 9.14 4.19
CA HIS A 48 0.27 8.34 4.82
C HIS A 48 -1.09 8.75 4.26
N ILE A 49 -1.72 7.87 3.48
CA ILE A 49 -2.92 8.15 2.70
C ILE A 49 -3.93 7.02 2.81
N HIS A 50 -5.19 7.38 3.09
CA HIS A 50 -6.32 6.45 3.09
C HIS A 50 -7.25 6.64 1.88
N GLN A 51 -7.08 7.70 1.12
CA GLN A 51 -7.98 8.10 0.04
C GLN A 51 -8.09 7.05 -1.06
N SER A 52 -9.28 6.97 -1.66
CA SER A 52 -9.63 6.12 -2.80
C SER A 52 -10.04 6.99 -4.00
N ARG A 53 -10.13 6.40 -5.20
CA ARG A 53 -10.62 7.08 -6.42
C ARG A 53 -12.13 7.29 -6.42
N SER A 54 -12.90 6.56 -5.60
CA SER A 54 -14.35 6.55 -5.63
C SER A 54 -14.96 6.48 -4.23
N ILE A 55 -16.08 7.14 -4.03
CA ILE A 55 -16.90 7.01 -2.81
C ILE A 55 -17.50 5.61 -2.64
N LEU A 56 -17.52 4.81 -3.72
CA LEU A 56 -18.02 3.43 -3.70
C LEU A 56 -16.97 2.44 -3.19
N GLU A 57 -15.71 2.87 -3.08
CA GLU A 57 -14.62 2.07 -2.55
C GLU A 57 -14.43 2.36 -1.06
N THR A 58 -14.20 1.32 -0.28
CA THR A 58 -13.73 1.49 1.10
C THR A 58 -12.33 2.06 1.07
N GLN A 59 -12.12 3.26 1.61
CA GLN A 59 -10.86 4.00 1.49
C GLN A 59 -9.63 3.19 1.90
N HIS A 60 -9.73 2.46 3.03
CA HIS A 60 -8.61 1.64 3.53
C HIS A 60 -8.32 0.38 2.69
N LEU A 61 -9.26 -0.04 1.83
CA LEU A 61 -9.18 -1.27 1.04
C LEU A 61 -9.10 -1.01 -0.46
N SER A 62 -9.02 0.25 -0.87
CA SER A 62 -8.88 0.61 -2.29
C SER A 62 -7.50 0.19 -2.80
N THR A 63 -7.49 -0.68 -3.80
CA THR A 63 -6.27 -1.20 -4.43
C THR A 63 -5.65 -0.22 -5.43
N ARG A 64 -6.40 0.82 -5.84
CA ARG A 64 -5.94 1.82 -6.79
C ARG A 64 -5.63 3.13 -6.08
N PRO A 65 -4.42 3.67 -6.19
CA PRO A 65 -4.08 4.98 -5.66
C PRO A 65 -4.87 6.06 -6.42
N PRO A 66 -5.37 7.12 -5.74
CA PRO A 66 -5.97 8.27 -6.41
C PRO A 66 -4.93 9.03 -7.23
N GLU A 67 -5.37 9.74 -8.28
CA GLU A 67 -4.48 10.43 -9.23
C GLU A 67 -3.52 11.41 -8.54
N PHE A 68 -4.02 12.25 -7.63
CA PHE A 68 -3.16 13.19 -6.91
C PHE A 68 -2.00 12.52 -6.17
N TYR A 69 -2.19 11.27 -5.75
CA TYR A 69 -1.18 10.53 -5.03
C TYR A 69 -0.09 9.98 -5.94
N VAL A 70 -0.47 9.55 -7.14
CA VAL A 70 0.47 9.21 -8.21
C VAL A 70 1.30 10.43 -8.59
N ASP A 71 0.63 11.58 -8.80
CA ASP A 71 1.29 12.84 -9.11
C ASP A 71 2.26 13.29 -8.01
N LEU A 72 1.87 13.15 -6.74
CA LEU A 72 2.75 13.45 -5.61
C LEU A 72 3.99 12.54 -5.60
N ALA A 73 3.80 11.25 -5.84
CA ALA A 73 4.91 10.28 -5.87
C ALA A 73 5.90 10.60 -7.00
N HIS A 74 5.42 10.87 -8.21
CA HIS A 74 6.25 11.28 -9.34
C HIS A 74 7.01 12.56 -9.05
N GLN A 75 6.33 13.59 -8.54
CA GLN A 75 6.97 14.86 -8.21
C GLN A 75 7.98 14.72 -7.07
N ALA A 76 7.75 13.83 -6.10
CA ALA A 76 8.72 13.54 -5.05
C ALA A 76 10.01 12.92 -5.62
N ILE A 77 9.88 11.95 -6.54
CA ILE A 77 11.03 11.38 -7.25
C ILE A 77 11.74 12.45 -8.09
N ASP A 78 11.00 13.28 -8.81
CA ASP A 78 11.56 14.38 -9.62
C ASP A 78 12.25 15.45 -8.76
N ALA A 79 11.79 15.65 -7.53
CA ALA A 79 12.43 16.55 -6.57
C ALA A 79 13.69 15.96 -5.94
N GLY A 80 14.01 14.69 -6.19
CA GLY A 80 15.26 14.05 -5.77
C GLY A 80 15.11 12.93 -4.74
N ALA A 81 13.91 12.44 -4.46
CA ALA A 81 13.75 11.23 -3.67
C ALA A 81 14.29 10.00 -4.43
N ASP A 82 14.91 9.06 -3.73
CA ASP A 82 15.42 7.80 -4.28
C ASP A 82 14.40 6.67 -4.19
N ALA A 83 13.40 6.85 -3.35
CA ALA A 83 12.23 5.98 -3.27
C ALA A 83 11.02 6.76 -2.74
N PHE A 84 9.80 6.32 -3.11
CA PHE A 84 8.57 6.79 -2.51
C PHE A 84 7.82 5.64 -1.84
N VAL A 85 7.38 5.84 -0.60
CA VAL A 85 6.71 4.81 0.21
C VAL A 85 5.35 5.30 0.68
N GLY A 86 4.31 4.65 0.19
CA GLY A 86 2.93 4.84 0.60
C GLY A 86 2.54 3.99 1.79
N THR A 87 1.89 4.62 2.76
CA THR A 87 1.31 3.97 3.94
C THR A 87 -0.14 4.39 4.15
N GLY A 88 -0.84 3.81 5.12
CA GLY A 88 -2.22 4.15 5.49
C GLY A 88 -3.25 3.19 4.91
N VAL A 89 -3.12 2.78 3.66
CA VAL A 89 -3.97 1.75 3.07
C VAL A 89 -3.68 0.39 3.69
N GLN A 90 -4.74 -0.35 4.01
CA GLN A 90 -4.65 -1.68 4.66
C GLN A 90 -4.68 -2.84 3.65
N THR A 91 -4.43 -2.57 2.40
CA THR A 91 -4.33 -3.57 1.34
C THR A 91 -3.15 -3.26 0.44
N LEU A 92 -2.74 -4.26 -0.32
CA LEU A 92 -1.68 -4.11 -1.31
C LEU A 92 -2.16 -3.22 -2.46
N ARG A 93 -1.30 -2.32 -2.89
CA ARG A 93 -1.37 -1.57 -4.13
C ARG A 93 -0.21 -1.97 -5.04
N GLY A 94 -0.26 -1.55 -6.29
CA GLY A 94 0.82 -1.81 -7.23
C GLY A 94 2.14 -1.13 -6.87
N ILE A 95 3.18 -1.55 -7.55
CA ILE A 95 4.54 -1.03 -7.45
C ILE A 95 4.91 -0.45 -8.82
N GLU A 96 5.51 0.73 -8.83
CA GLU A 96 5.99 1.39 -10.04
C GLU A 96 7.50 1.57 -9.99
N ILE A 97 8.17 1.40 -11.11
CA ILE A 97 9.56 1.82 -11.31
C ILE A 97 9.57 3.09 -12.16
N TYR A 98 9.55 4.23 -11.50
CA TYR A 98 9.52 5.53 -12.15
C TYR A 98 10.93 6.13 -12.26
N LYS A 99 11.41 6.35 -13.48
CA LYS A 99 12.76 6.85 -13.75
C LYS A 99 13.87 6.06 -13.04
N GLY A 100 13.72 4.73 -12.99
CA GLY A 100 14.65 3.82 -12.32
C GLY A 100 14.59 3.84 -10.78
N LYS A 101 13.54 4.40 -10.18
CA LYS A 101 13.35 4.49 -8.73
C LYS A 101 12.03 3.86 -8.32
N PRO A 102 11.97 3.16 -7.16
CA PRO A 102 10.79 2.44 -6.76
C PRO A 102 9.76 3.37 -6.11
N ILE A 103 8.51 3.20 -6.50
CA ILE A 103 7.33 3.78 -5.87
C ILE A 103 6.47 2.63 -5.34
N PHE A 104 6.32 2.54 -4.04
CA PHE A 104 5.45 1.60 -3.36
C PHE A 104 4.16 2.32 -2.96
N TYR A 105 3.07 2.14 -3.70
CA TYR A 105 1.80 2.83 -3.41
C TYR A 105 1.06 2.30 -2.18
N GLY A 106 1.42 1.10 -1.72
CA GLY A 106 0.92 0.48 -0.50
C GLY A 106 1.35 -0.98 -0.41
N LEU A 107 2.06 -1.33 0.66
CA LEU A 107 2.57 -2.68 0.89
C LEU A 107 1.70 -3.51 1.85
N GLY A 108 0.46 -3.05 2.11
CA GLY A 108 -0.45 -3.69 3.05
C GLY A 108 -0.15 -3.35 4.51
N GLU A 109 -0.81 -4.04 5.41
CA GLU A 109 -0.65 -3.86 6.86
C GLU A 109 0.37 -4.87 7.39
N PHE A 110 1.50 -4.37 7.88
CA PHE A 110 2.59 -5.24 8.32
C PHE A 110 2.37 -5.83 9.71
N PHE A 111 1.77 -5.08 10.63
CA PHE A 111 1.53 -5.49 12.01
C PHE A 111 0.23 -4.90 12.52
N ARG A 112 -0.54 -5.69 13.28
CA ARG A 112 -1.76 -5.24 13.92
C ARG A 112 -1.95 -5.90 15.27
N GLU A 113 -2.22 -5.11 16.30
CA GLU A 113 -2.60 -5.63 17.61
C GLU A 113 -4.09 -6.05 17.63
N ALA A 114 -4.41 -7.07 16.85
CA ALA A 114 -5.80 -7.47 16.59
C ALA A 114 -6.53 -7.98 17.82
N GLN A 115 -5.84 -8.56 18.79
CA GLN A 115 -6.46 -9.07 20.02
C GLN A 115 -7.08 -7.93 20.84
N TRP A 116 -6.35 -6.83 21.02
CA TRP A 116 -6.86 -5.65 21.74
C TRP A 116 -8.07 -5.02 21.04
N GLU A 117 -8.01 -4.88 19.72
CA GLU A 117 -9.14 -4.37 18.94
C GLU A 117 -10.37 -5.27 19.05
N LEU A 118 -10.19 -6.58 19.02
CA LEU A 118 -11.27 -7.55 19.20
C LEU A 118 -11.89 -7.44 20.59
N GLU A 119 -11.10 -7.32 21.64
CA GLU A 119 -11.56 -7.15 23.02
C GLU A 119 -12.33 -5.83 23.18
N LEU A 120 -11.82 -4.73 22.62
CA LEU A 120 -12.47 -3.42 22.67
C LEU A 120 -13.81 -3.39 21.92
N MET A 121 -13.87 -4.03 20.75
CA MET A 121 -15.08 -4.03 19.91
C MET A 121 -16.17 -4.99 20.41
N MET A 122 -15.79 -6.04 21.12
CA MET A 122 -16.71 -7.13 21.46
C MET A 122 -17.12 -7.14 22.93
N GLY A 123 -16.48 -6.34 23.77
CA GLY A 123 -16.66 -6.43 25.21
C GLY A 123 -16.31 -7.84 25.71
N ASN A 124 -16.82 -8.20 26.90
CA ASN A 124 -16.61 -9.53 27.49
C ASN A 124 -17.50 -10.64 26.88
N ALA A 125 -17.87 -10.54 25.62
CA ALA A 125 -18.70 -11.56 24.97
C ALA A 125 -17.89 -12.83 24.68
N ASP A 126 -18.38 -13.95 25.13
CA ASP A 126 -17.81 -15.29 24.91
C ASP A 126 -18.02 -15.74 23.46
N TRP A 127 -17.11 -15.35 22.57
CA TRP A 127 -17.20 -15.63 21.13
C TRP A 127 -16.22 -16.73 20.76
N SER A 128 -16.71 -17.70 19.97
CA SER A 128 -15.81 -18.70 19.38
C SER A 128 -14.79 -18.05 18.45
N PRO A 129 -13.57 -18.63 18.29
CA PRO A 129 -12.54 -18.14 17.38
C PRO A 129 -13.05 -17.83 15.97
N ASP A 130 -13.90 -18.72 15.42
CA ASP A 130 -14.48 -18.56 14.08
C ASP A 130 -15.35 -17.28 13.95
N ARG A 131 -16.13 -16.97 15.00
CA ARG A 131 -16.95 -15.75 15.01
C ARG A 131 -16.13 -14.48 15.14
N ARG A 132 -15.02 -14.54 15.88
CA ARG A 132 -14.08 -13.43 16.00
C ARG A 132 -13.42 -13.13 14.66
N MET A 133 -12.92 -14.16 13.98
CA MET A 133 -12.32 -14.03 12.65
C MET A 133 -13.33 -13.50 11.61
N GLN A 134 -14.57 -14.04 11.58
CA GLN A 134 -15.62 -13.56 10.68
C GLN A 134 -15.97 -12.10 10.95
N ARG A 135 -15.97 -11.64 12.20
CA ARG A 135 -16.26 -10.26 12.54
C ARG A 135 -15.07 -9.34 12.20
N PHE A 136 -13.85 -9.79 12.47
CA PHE A 136 -12.65 -9.11 12.05
C PHE A 136 -12.63 -8.92 10.53
N ALA A 137 -12.79 -10.00 9.77
CA ALA A 137 -12.88 -9.95 8.31
C ALA A 137 -14.03 -9.03 7.83
N ARG A 138 -15.18 -9.02 8.49
CA ARG A 138 -16.33 -8.17 8.14
C ARG A 138 -16.08 -6.69 8.46
N ASN A 139 -15.46 -6.35 9.59
CA ASN A 139 -15.13 -4.98 9.97
C ASN A 139 -14.06 -4.38 9.05
N PHE A 140 -13.21 -5.22 8.47
CA PHE A 140 -12.19 -4.86 7.48
C PHE A 140 -12.62 -5.16 6.04
N GLY A 141 -13.94 -5.08 5.74
CA GLY A 141 -14.50 -5.22 4.40
C GLY A 141 -14.79 -6.65 3.98
N GLY A 142 -14.77 -7.62 4.89
CA GLY A 142 -15.03 -9.04 4.59
C GLY A 142 -13.91 -9.71 3.78
N ASN A 143 -12.81 -9.01 3.57
CA ASN A 143 -11.74 -9.44 2.69
C ASN A 143 -10.48 -9.80 3.49
N THR A 144 -10.05 -11.05 3.44
CA THR A 144 -8.79 -11.53 4.05
C THR A 144 -7.55 -10.85 3.46
N GLN A 145 -7.68 -10.18 2.31
CA GLN A 145 -6.59 -9.44 1.66
C GLN A 145 -6.03 -8.29 2.52
N SER A 146 -6.79 -7.78 3.49
CA SER A 146 -6.28 -6.81 4.46
C SER A 146 -5.34 -7.43 5.50
N LEU A 147 -5.25 -8.76 5.56
CA LEU A 147 -4.32 -9.50 6.40
C LEU A 147 -3.04 -9.90 5.64
N GLU A 148 -2.87 -9.42 4.42
CA GLU A 148 -1.74 -9.73 3.56
C GLU A 148 -0.90 -8.49 3.32
N SER A 149 0.41 -8.64 3.37
CA SER A 149 1.36 -7.56 3.11
C SER A 149 2.63 -8.06 2.46
N LEU A 150 3.53 -7.12 2.16
CA LEU A 150 4.84 -7.40 1.58
C LEU A 150 5.94 -6.72 2.38
N VAL A 151 7.06 -7.42 2.52
CA VAL A 151 8.35 -6.81 2.81
C VAL A 151 9.09 -6.64 1.50
N ALA A 152 9.44 -5.40 1.13
CA ALA A 152 10.19 -5.09 -0.06
C ALA A 152 11.65 -4.79 0.30
N ILE A 153 12.61 -5.45 -0.36
CA ILE A 153 14.04 -5.20 -0.21
C ILE A 153 14.57 -4.69 -1.55
N SER A 154 14.98 -3.42 -1.58
CA SER A 154 15.56 -2.78 -2.76
C SER A 154 17.08 -2.89 -2.74
N HIS A 155 17.65 -3.38 -3.83
CA HIS A 155 19.10 -3.52 -4.02
C HIS A 155 19.61 -2.42 -4.94
N TYR A 156 20.66 -1.74 -4.49
CA TYR A 156 21.30 -0.65 -5.23
C TYR A 156 22.76 -0.98 -5.51
N LYS A 157 23.23 -0.59 -6.68
CA LYS A 157 24.64 -0.64 -7.06
C LYS A 157 25.03 0.72 -7.67
N ASP A 158 26.08 1.31 -7.13
CA ASP A 158 26.57 2.62 -7.58
C ASP A 158 25.47 3.72 -7.59
N GLY A 159 24.58 3.67 -6.60
CA GLY A 159 23.44 4.60 -6.46
C GLY A 159 22.25 4.31 -7.37
N LEU A 160 22.29 3.27 -8.21
CA LEU A 160 21.20 2.86 -9.10
C LEU A 160 20.46 1.64 -8.54
N LEU A 161 19.14 1.68 -8.59
CA LEU A 161 18.31 0.52 -8.27
C LEU A 161 18.57 -0.58 -9.32
N THR A 162 18.84 -1.79 -8.86
CA THR A 162 19.08 -2.95 -9.74
C THR A 162 18.00 -4.00 -9.60
N GLU A 163 17.46 -4.16 -8.41
CA GLU A 163 16.47 -5.20 -8.12
C GLU A 163 15.62 -4.81 -6.91
N VAL A 164 14.34 -5.20 -6.92
CA VAL A 164 13.49 -5.21 -5.73
C VAL A 164 13.01 -6.64 -5.50
N ARG A 165 13.21 -7.15 -4.29
CA ARG A 165 12.68 -8.45 -3.84
C ARG A 165 11.48 -8.26 -2.94
N LEU A 166 10.42 -8.99 -3.23
CA LEU A 166 9.14 -8.93 -2.55
C LEU A 166 8.92 -10.23 -1.77
N TYR A 167 8.80 -10.11 -0.46
CA TYR A 167 8.55 -11.23 0.44
C TYR A 167 7.13 -11.13 0.99
N PRO A 168 6.20 -11.97 0.52
CA PRO A 168 4.83 -12.00 1.02
C PRO A 168 4.76 -12.35 2.50
N THR A 169 3.95 -11.59 3.23
CA THR A 169 3.66 -11.83 4.63
C THR A 169 2.16 -11.86 4.88
N GLU A 170 1.75 -12.52 5.94
CA GLU A 170 0.37 -12.59 6.39
C GLU A 170 0.26 -12.39 7.91
N LEU A 171 -0.91 -11.96 8.37
CA LEU A 171 -1.19 -11.62 9.76
C LEU A 171 -1.91 -12.74 10.54
N GLY A 172 -1.66 -14.00 10.18
CA GLY A 172 -2.09 -15.14 10.98
C GLY A 172 -3.56 -15.50 10.87
N SER A 173 -4.17 -15.38 9.68
CA SER A 173 -5.59 -15.67 9.43
C SER A 173 -6.00 -17.13 9.69
N ASP A 174 -5.07 -18.08 9.69
CA ASP A 174 -5.30 -19.52 9.88
C ASP A 174 -4.76 -20.06 11.22
N GLY A 175 -4.38 -19.18 12.13
CA GLY A 175 -3.79 -19.53 13.43
C GLY A 175 -4.73 -19.27 14.61
N PRO A 176 -4.25 -19.56 15.85
CA PRO A 176 -4.98 -19.17 17.04
C PRO A 176 -5.07 -17.65 17.19
N ASP A 177 -6.13 -17.16 17.84
CA ASP A 177 -6.40 -15.72 18.05
C ASP A 177 -5.19 -14.95 18.59
N SER A 178 -4.38 -15.58 19.45
CA SER A 178 -3.18 -14.97 20.02
C SER A 178 -2.07 -14.66 19.01
N ARG A 179 -2.22 -15.12 17.76
CA ARG A 179 -1.28 -14.87 16.66
C ARG A 179 -1.87 -13.97 15.57
N LEU A 180 -3.14 -13.64 15.68
CA LEU A 180 -3.78 -12.74 14.73
C LEU A 180 -3.14 -11.36 14.82
N GLY A 181 -2.76 -10.81 13.67
CA GLY A 181 -2.08 -9.52 13.58
C GLY A 181 -0.55 -9.57 13.70
N ILE A 182 0.03 -10.75 14.02
CA ILE A 182 1.48 -10.94 14.07
C ILE A 182 1.97 -11.35 12.67
N PRO A 183 2.88 -10.59 12.04
CA PRO A 183 3.37 -10.90 10.70
C PRO A 183 4.19 -12.19 10.69
N ARG A 184 3.99 -12.97 9.65
CA ARG A 184 4.78 -14.16 9.33
C ARG A 184 4.95 -14.26 7.82
N ILE A 185 6.00 -14.90 7.38
CA ILE A 185 6.18 -15.22 5.96
C ILE A 185 5.01 -16.10 5.50
N ALA A 186 4.42 -15.71 4.37
CA ALA A 186 3.30 -16.45 3.79
C ALA A 186 3.73 -17.87 3.36
N LYS A 187 2.80 -18.82 3.47
CA LYS A 187 3.02 -20.17 2.94
C LYS A 187 3.14 -20.14 1.41
N PRO A 188 3.76 -21.13 0.77
CA PRO A 188 4.00 -21.10 -0.67
C PRO A 188 2.77 -20.78 -1.52
N ASP A 189 1.62 -21.40 -1.25
CA ASP A 189 0.38 -21.18 -2.02
C ASP A 189 -0.18 -19.76 -1.81
N ASP A 190 -0.11 -19.25 -0.57
CA ASP A 190 -0.52 -17.88 -0.25
C ASP A 190 0.47 -16.87 -0.83
N ALA A 191 1.77 -17.16 -0.78
CA ALA A 191 2.81 -16.31 -1.37
C ALA A 191 2.60 -16.16 -2.88
N GLN A 192 2.35 -17.26 -3.58
CA GLN A 192 2.05 -17.25 -5.02
C GLN A 192 0.85 -16.36 -5.33
N ARG A 193 -0.27 -16.55 -4.62
CA ARG A 193 -1.50 -15.78 -4.79
C ARG A 193 -1.31 -14.28 -4.50
N ILE A 194 -0.53 -13.94 -3.47
CA ILE A 194 -0.23 -12.55 -3.10
C ILE A 194 0.62 -11.90 -4.21
N LEU A 195 1.67 -12.57 -4.67
CA LEU A 195 2.56 -12.07 -5.71
C LEU A 195 1.85 -11.86 -7.05
N GLU A 196 1.07 -12.84 -7.50
CA GLU A 196 0.24 -12.70 -8.71
C GLU A 196 -0.75 -11.53 -8.62
N ARG A 197 -1.26 -11.24 -7.42
CA ARG A 197 -2.11 -10.07 -7.22
C ARG A 197 -1.33 -8.77 -7.36
N VAL A 198 -0.15 -8.67 -6.75
CA VAL A 198 0.67 -7.47 -6.85
C VAL A 198 1.18 -7.25 -8.26
N GLU A 199 1.56 -8.30 -8.97
CA GLU A 199 1.90 -8.26 -10.39
C GLU A 199 0.76 -7.61 -11.18
N ARG A 200 -0.46 -8.15 -11.13
CA ARG A 200 -1.64 -7.54 -11.78
C ARG A 200 -1.92 -6.09 -11.37
N LEU A 201 -1.67 -5.74 -10.11
CA LEU A 201 -1.83 -4.36 -9.65
C LEU A 201 -0.71 -3.43 -10.15
N SER A 202 0.42 -3.99 -10.58
CA SER A 202 1.58 -3.25 -11.09
C SER A 202 1.57 -3.12 -12.62
N ASP A 203 0.71 -3.87 -13.32
CA ASP A 203 0.55 -3.82 -14.78
C ASP A 203 0.23 -2.40 -15.29
N GLU A 204 -0.52 -1.62 -14.52
CA GLU A 204 -0.89 -0.23 -14.86
C GLU A 204 0.35 0.65 -15.11
N TRP A 205 1.47 0.33 -14.48
CA TRP A 205 2.74 1.07 -14.60
C TRP A 205 3.82 0.31 -15.39
N GLY A 206 3.47 -0.83 -16.00
CA GLY A 206 4.41 -1.63 -16.77
C GLY A 206 5.55 -2.22 -15.93
N THR A 207 5.29 -2.51 -14.65
CA THR A 207 6.26 -3.14 -13.77
C THR A 207 6.06 -4.65 -13.77
N ASP A 208 6.99 -5.37 -14.37
CA ASP A 208 7.01 -6.83 -14.40
C ASP A 208 7.54 -7.40 -13.09
N ILE A 209 6.89 -8.44 -12.58
CA ILE A 209 7.31 -9.14 -11.36
C ILE A 209 7.51 -10.62 -11.69
N ASP A 210 8.77 -11.04 -11.74
CA ASP A 210 9.10 -12.46 -11.88
C ASP A 210 8.87 -13.18 -10.54
N ILE A 211 8.12 -14.30 -10.56
CA ILE A 211 7.87 -15.07 -9.34
C ILE A 211 8.80 -16.28 -9.31
N GLU A 212 9.75 -16.25 -8.36
CA GLU A 212 10.72 -17.33 -8.14
C GLU A 212 10.46 -18.00 -6.78
N GLY A 213 9.78 -19.15 -6.79
CA GLY A 213 9.32 -19.81 -5.56
C GLY A 213 8.32 -18.95 -4.81
N SER A 214 8.65 -18.51 -3.61
CA SER A 214 7.80 -17.64 -2.78
C SER A 214 8.29 -16.17 -2.75
N VAL A 215 9.09 -15.75 -3.71
CA VAL A 215 9.67 -14.40 -3.79
C VAL A 215 9.32 -13.77 -5.13
N GLY A 216 8.83 -12.54 -5.11
CA GLY A 216 8.67 -11.72 -6.31
C GLY A 216 9.95 -10.90 -6.57
N ILE A 217 10.34 -10.78 -7.83
CA ILE A 217 11.55 -10.08 -8.23
C ILE A 217 11.23 -9.06 -9.33
N ILE A 218 11.51 -7.79 -9.06
CA ILE A 218 11.47 -6.72 -10.06
C ILE A 218 12.92 -6.44 -10.46
N ARG A 219 13.27 -6.66 -11.73
CA ARG A 219 14.59 -6.34 -12.26
C ARG A 219 14.55 -4.99 -12.96
N VAL A 220 15.50 -4.14 -12.61
CA VAL A 220 15.61 -2.80 -13.19
C VAL A 220 16.87 -2.75 -14.08
N ASN A 221 16.65 -2.55 -15.38
CA ASN A 221 17.69 -2.50 -16.41
C ASN A 221 18.19 -1.06 -16.66
#